data_3362848bc412f4c147c5caab92014ebf
#
_entry.id   3362848bc412f4c147c5caab92014ebf
#
_cell.length_a   1.000
_cell.length_b   1.000
_cell.length_c   1.000
_cell.angle_alpha   90.00
_cell.angle_beta   90.00
_cell.angle_gamma   90.00
#
_symmetry.space_group_name_H-M   'P 1'
#
loop_
_entity.id
_entity.type
_entity.pdbx_description
1 polymer ?
#
loop_
_entity_poly.entity_id
_entity_poly.type
_entity_poly.pdbx_seq_one_letter_code
_entity_poly.pdbx_strand_id
1 'polypeptide(L)'
;MKIVLFPGRNLSTTAIAAACDAVAGYPQRLVQRIGHPVMWIGRLTDMLDRRLNRDTDSDPVRYRNGFVAMSIIATVPCATVALVQVFAFRRLPPPLAIIAGGILGSSLSAQRSLWEHVRAVSIAARQGLPQARAAVSHIVGRDPAQLDEAAVMRAAVETLAENFSDGIVAPLLWMSLGGPAGAVFYKSVNTADSMIGHRTPRHDRFGFAAAKLDDLVNLPASRLSAVWILLAAMTMADMDARGAWRILRRDAGHHRSPNAGWPEAAMAGALGVRLSGPRSYNGVVSHEPWVGDGRADLTPHDLDRALALYRRACMLQGGVLVALSVMLRRAWRARRPS
;
A
#
# COMPACT_ATOMS: atom_id res chain seq x y z
N MET A 1 32.76 8.13 6.56
CA MET A 1 31.83 8.09 5.41
C MET A 1 30.48 8.68 5.85
N LYS A 2 30.25 9.96 5.63
CA LYS A 2 28.98 10.61 6.02
C LYS A 2 27.92 10.24 4.97
N ILE A 3 27.14 9.19 5.22
CA ILE A 3 25.86 9.02 4.54
C ILE A 3 24.97 10.13 5.08
N VAL A 4 25.00 11.26 4.41
CA VAL A 4 24.19 12.40 4.80
C VAL A 4 22.77 12.09 4.35
N LEU A 5 21.97 11.54 5.27
CA LEU A 5 20.52 11.50 5.18
C LEU A 5 20.03 12.97 5.20
N PHE A 6 19.97 13.62 4.03
CA PHE A 6 19.34 14.92 3.89
C PHE A 6 17.82 14.70 3.75
N PRO A 7 17.03 14.98 4.78
CA PRO A 7 15.57 14.81 4.72
C PRO A 7 14.96 15.53 3.52
N GLY A 8 15.43 16.72 3.16
CA GLY A 8 14.95 17.47 2.01
C GLY A 8 15.23 16.82 0.64
N ARG A 9 16.27 15.99 0.51
CA ARG A 9 16.57 15.27 -0.73
C ARG A 9 15.61 14.09 -0.93
N ASN A 10 15.40 13.30 0.11
CA ASN A 10 14.49 12.18 0.05
C ASN A 10 13.07 12.63 -0.20
N LEU A 11 12.59 13.69 0.48
CA LEU A 11 11.25 14.25 0.24
C LEU A 11 11.05 14.73 -1.20
N SER A 12 12.10 15.35 -1.80
CA SER A 12 12.03 15.77 -3.20
C SER A 12 11.95 14.56 -4.14
N THR A 13 12.75 13.53 -3.87
CA THR A 13 12.71 12.26 -4.62
C THR A 13 11.33 11.60 -4.49
N THR A 14 10.76 11.59 -3.29
CA THR A 14 9.42 11.04 -3.02
C THR A 14 8.33 11.82 -3.72
N ALA A 15 8.39 13.16 -3.70
CA ALA A 15 7.40 13.99 -4.41
C ALA A 15 7.42 13.74 -5.92
N ILE A 16 8.63 13.57 -6.51
CA ILE A 16 8.75 13.21 -7.94
C ILE A 16 8.21 11.79 -8.17
N ALA A 17 8.50 10.83 -7.30
CA ALA A 17 7.99 9.46 -7.44
C ALA A 17 6.46 9.43 -7.42
N ALA A 18 5.84 10.14 -6.48
CA ALA A 18 4.39 10.26 -6.40
C ALA A 18 3.78 10.91 -7.65
N ALA A 19 4.40 11.97 -8.16
CA ALA A 19 3.95 12.64 -9.38
C ALA A 19 4.11 11.75 -10.64
N CYS A 20 5.24 11.05 -10.78
CA CYS A 20 5.48 10.13 -11.89
C CYS A 20 4.48 8.97 -11.89
N ASP A 21 4.22 8.35 -10.72
CA ASP A 21 3.25 7.27 -10.60
C ASP A 21 1.82 7.77 -10.91
N ALA A 22 1.43 8.93 -10.38
CA ALA A 22 0.11 9.52 -10.64
C ALA A 22 -0.15 9.78 -12.15
N VAL A 23 0.88 10.21 -12.89
CA VAL A 23 0.75 10.60 -14.30
C VAL A 23 0.96 9.42 -15.25
N ALA A 24 2.02 8.64 -15.03
CA ALA A 24 2.45 7.60 -15.96
C ALA A 24 2.17 6.18 -15.48
N GLY A 25 2.11 5.94 -14.16
CA GLY A 25 2.15 4.59 -13.61
C GLY A 25 3.43 3.86 -14.01
N TYR A 26 3.41 2.52 -13.95
CA TYR A 26 4.53 1.72 -14.46
C TYR A 26 4.22 1.22 -15.87
N PRO A 27 5.02 1.61 -16.90
CA PRO A 27 4.69 1.30 -18.30
C PRO A 27 4.67 -0.20 -18.58
N GLN A 28 3.60 -0.71 -19.16
CA GLN A 28 3.45 -2.14 -19.48
C GLN A 28 4.57 -2.68 -20.39
N ARG A 29 5.08 -1.88 -21.33
CA ARG A 29 6.22 -2.26 -22.17
C ARG A 29 7.48 -2.57 -21.36
N LEU A 30 7.65 -1.88 -20.23
CA LEU A 30 8.77 -2.10 -19.34
C LEU A 30 8.57 -3.38 -18.52
N VAL A 31 7.33 -3.63 -18.04
CA VAL A 31 6.97 -4.90 -17.37
C VAL A 31 7.27 -6.10 -18.27
N GLN A 32 6.91 -6.02 -19.54
CA GLN A 32 7.13 -7.11 -20.52
C GLN A 32 8.63 -7.37 -20.79
N ARG A 33 9.48 -6.34 -20.77
CA ARG A 33 10.91 -6.46 -21.09
C ARG A 33 11.77 -6.89 -19.92
N ILE A 34 11.58 -6.29 -18.76
CA ILE A 34 12.45 -6.47 -17.59
C ILE A 34 11.71 -6.93 -16.35
N GLY A 35 10.38 -7.05 -16.40
CA GLY A 35 9.53 -7.32 -15.26
C GLY A 35 9.30 -6.09 -14.37
N HIS A 36 8.47 -6.26 -13.36
CA HIS A 36 8.24 -5.25 -12.32
C HIS A 36 9.15 -5.54 -11.11
N PRO A 37 9.71 -4.52 -10.41
CA PRO A 37 10.54 -4.74 -9.22
C PRO A 37 9.93 -5.66 -8.16
N VAL A 38 8.62 -5.57 -7.93
CA VAL A 38 7.87 -6.47 -7.04
C VAL A 38 7.97 -7.93 -7.48
N MET A 39 8.01 -8.21 -8.79
CA MET A 39 8.17 -9.58 -9.30
C MET A 39 9.56 -10.15 -8.98
N TRP A 40 10.60 -9.31 -8.94
CA TRP A 40 11.94 -9.76 -8.56
C TRP A 40 12.01 -10.11 -7.07
N ILE A 41 11.38 -9.27 -6.23
CA ILE A 41 11.21 -9.54 -4.80
C ILE A 41 10.41 -10.82 -4.60
N GLY A 42 9.31 -10.99 -5.33
CA GLY A 42 8.48 -12.19 -5.28
C GLY A 42 9.26 -13.46 -5.66
N ARG A 43 10.10 -13.41 -6.71
CA ARG A 43 10.98 -14.54 -7.09
C ARG A 43 11.99 -14.88 -6.00
N LEU A 44 12.55 -13.88 -5.34
CA LEU A 44 13.45 -14.09 -4.19
C LEU A 44 12.70 -14.76 -3.05
N THR A 45 11.48 -14.29 -2.73
CA THR A 45 10.62 -14.87 -1.69
C THR A 45 10.28 -16.33 -2.00
N ASP A 46 9.82 -16.65 -3.22
CA ASP A 46 9.51 -18.01 -3.67
C ASP A 46 10.73 -18.92 -3.63
N MET A 47 11.89 -18.43 -4.05
CA MET A 47 13.15 -19.20 -4.00
C MET A 47 13.53 -19.56 -2.55
N LEU A 48 13.38 -18.62 -1.61
CA LEU A 48 13.70 -18.86 -0.20
C LEU A 48 12.66 -19.76 0.46
N ASP A 49 11.36 -19.61 0.15
CA ASP A 49 10.33 -20.51 0.62
C ASP A 49 10.59 -21.96 0.19
N ARG A 50 10.89 -22.18 -1.09
CA ARG A 50 11.23 -23.54 -1.59
C ARG A 50 12.47 -24.14 -0.96
N ARG A 51 13.48 -23.34 -0.64
CA ARG A 51 14.75 -23.84 -0.11
C ARG A 51 14.78 -24.03 1.39
N LEU A 52 14.11 -23.14 2.13
CA LEU A 52 14.21 -23.04 3.58
C LEU A 52 12.95 -23.50 4.32
N ASN A 53 11.82 -23.72 3.63
CA ASN A 53 10.55 -24.15 4.23
C ASN A 53 10.21 -25.56 3.78
N ARG A 54 10.93 -26.54 4.32
CA ARG A 54 10.75 -27.97 3.97
C ARG A 54 9.68 -28.59 4.86
N ASP A 55 8.82 -29.43 4.28
CA ASP A 55 7.76 -30.10 5.03
C ASP A 55 8.31 -31.13 6.06
N THR A 56 9.56 -31.56 5.88
CA THR A 56 10.29 -32.46 6.81
C THR A 56 10.87 -31.73 8.02
N ASP A 57 10.93 -30.39 7.98
CA ASP A 57 11.53 -29.61 9.07
C ASP A 57 10.54 -29.47 10.25
N SER A 58 11.08 -29.56 11.47
CA SER A 58 10.30 -29.30 12.67
C SER A 58 9.88 -27.83 12.78
N ASP A 59 8.79 -27.54 13.53
CA ASP A 59 8.26 -26.18 13.74
C ASP A 59 9.33 -25.17 14.16
N PRO A 60 10.22 -25.44 15.15
CA PRO A 60 11.28 -24.51 15.53
C PRO A 60 12.27 -24.21 14.40
N VAL A 61 12.58 -25.20 13.56
CA VAL A 61 13.45 -25.02 12.38
C VAL A 61 12.75 -24.13 11.35
N ARG A 62 11.46 -24.37 11.07
CA ARG A 62 10.67 -23.55 10.15
C ARG A 62 10.56 -22.10 10.62
N TYR A 63 10.34 -21.86 11.93
CA TYR A 63 10.38 -20.50 12.50
C TYR A 63 11.72 -19.83 12.26
N ARG A 64 12.82 -20.47 12.67
CA ARG A 64 14.18 -19.93 12.48
C ARG A 64 14.46 -19.61 11.00
N ASN A 65 14.13 -20.52 10.12
CA ASN A 65 14.33 -20.36 8.69
C ASN A 65 13.48 -19.23 8.11
N GLY A 66 12.27 -19.00 8.64
CA GLY A 66 11.42 -17.86 8.31
C GLY A 66 12.06 -16.51 8.67
N PHE A 67 12.67 -16.41 9.86
CA PHE A 67 13.43 -15.21 10.24
C PHE A 67 14.66 -14.99 9.34
N VAL A 68 15.37 -16.05 8.97
CA VAL A 68 16.52 -15.96 8.04
C VAL A 68 16.03 -15.51 6.66
N ALA A 69 14.98 -16.12 6.13
CA ALA A 69 14.39 -15.74 4.84
C ALA A 69 13.95 -14.27 4.85
N MET A 70 13.21 -13.85 5.88
CA MET A 70 12.73 -12.47 6.00
C MET A 70 13.89 -11.47 6.10
N SER A 71 14.94 -11.80 6.83
CA SER A 71 16.15 -10.96 6.93
C SER A 71 16.80 -10.78 5.55
N ILE A 72 16.91 -11.83 4.76
CA ILE A 72 17.46 -11.76 3.40
C ILE A 72 16.56 -10.93 2.49
N ILE A 73 15.23 -11.17 2.51
CA ILE A 73 14.24 -10.45 1.69
C ILE A 73 14.25 -8.95 2.00
N ALA A 74 14.34 -8.57 3.27
CA ALA A 74 14.35 -7.18 3.67
C ALA A 74 15.68 -6.48 3.37
N THR A 75 16.81 -7.17 3.53
CA THR A 75 18.12 -6.52 3.47
C THR A 75 18.77 -6.54 2.08
N VAL A 76 18.67 -7.64 1.33
CA VAL A 76 19.39 -7.78 0.05
C VAL A 76 18.88 -6.80 -1.01
N PRO A 77 17.57 -6.69 -1.30
CA PRO A 77 17.07 -5.70 -2.26
C PRO A 77 17.35 -4.26 -1.80
N CYS A 78 17.18 -3.99 -0.50
CA CYS A 78 17.44 -2.67 0.09
C CYS A 78 18.92 -2.28 -0.07
N ALA A 79 19.85 -3.16 0.29
CA ALA A 79 21.28 -2.93 0.15
C ALA A 79 21.69 -2.74 -1.32
N THR A 80 21.11 -3.53 -2.24
CA THR A 80 21.37 -3.40 -3.68
C THR A 80 21.00 -2.00 -4.16
N VAL A 81 19.80 -1.50 -3.81
CA VAL A 81 19.37 -0.16 -4.21
C VAL A 81 20.19 0.93 -3.52
N ALA A 82 20.54 0.75 -2.24
CA ALA A 82 21.43 1.68 -1.54
C ALA A 82 22.81 1.78 -2.19
N LEU A 83 23.39 0.66 -2.62
CA LEU A 83 24.65 0.64 -3.36
C LEU A 83 24.52 1.35 -4.72
N VAL A 84 23.46 1.06 -5.49
CA VAL A 84 23.19 1.77 -6.76
C VAL A 84 23.07 3.27 -6.51
N GLN A 85 22.37 3.72 -5.45
CA GLN A 85 22.28 5.13 -5.09
C GLN A 85 23.66 5.73 -4.76
N VAL A 86 24.50 5.01 -4.05
CA VAL A 86 25.85 5.48 -3.69
C VAL A 86 26.76 5.52 -4.91
N PHE A 87 26.81 4.48 -5.73
CA PHE A 87 27.80 4.40 -6.82
C PHE A 87 27.35 5.10 -8.10
N ALA A 88 26.08 4.97 -8.50
CA ALA A 88 25.58 5.55 -9.73
C ALA A 88 25.16 7.03 -9.55
N PHE A 89 24.38 7.32 -8.49
CA PHE A 89 23.81 8.67 -8.32
C PHE A 89 24.79 9.69 -7.74
N ARG A 90 25.89 9.26 -7.09
CA ARG A 90 26.96 10.19 -6.65
C ARG A 90 27.67 10.85 -7.83
N ARG A 91 27.68 10.23 -9.00
CA ARG A 91 28.29 10.76 -10.23
C ARG A 91 27.37 11.73 -10.98
N LEU A 92 26.10 11.78 -10.61
CA LEU A 92 25.12 12.68 -11.24
C LEU A 92 25.06 14.02 -10.50
N PRO A 93 24.82 15.13 -11.21
CA PRO A 93 24.43 16.39 -10.59
C PRO A 93 23.23 16.18 -9.66
N PRO A 94 23.16 16.86 -8.49
CA PRO A 94 22.12 16.62 -7.50
C PRO A 94 20.68 16.66 -8.03
N PRO A 95 20.28 17.58 -8.95
CA PRO A 95 18.94 17.58 -9.52
C PRO A 95 18.65 16.31 -10.33
N LEU A 96 19.60 15.84 -11.12
CA LEU A 96 19.44 14.63 -11.94
C LEU A 96 19.36 13.37 -11.07
N ALA A 97 20.15 13.29 -10.00
CA ALA A 97 20.08 12.19 -9.04
C ALA A 97 18.71 12.12 -8.33
N ILE A 98 18.11 13.26 -8.01
CA ILE A 98 16.77 13.34 -7.41
C ILE A 98 15.71 12.88 -8.42
N ILE A 99 15.79 13.34 -9.66
CA ILE A 99 14.85 12.94 -10.73
C ILE A 99 14.96 11.44 -11.02
N ALA A 100 16.18 10.93 -11.22
CA ALA A 100 16.40 9.51 -11.47
C ALA A 100 15.90 8.62 -10.31
N GLY A 101 16.20 9.03 -9.08
CA GLY A 101 15.68 8.34 -7.88
C GLY A 101 14.16 8.37 -7.79
N GLY A 102 13.52 9.48 -8.17
CA GLY A 102 12.07 9.61 -8.21
C GLY A 102 11.42 8.73 -9.28
N ILE A 103 11.98 8.71 -10.48
CA ILE A 103 11.50 7.83 -11.57
C ILE A 103 11.62 6.35 -11.19
N LEU A 104 12.76 5.93 -10.63
CA LEU A 104 12.93 4.55 -10.14
C LEU A 104 11.97 4.24 -9.00
N GLY A 105 11.82 5.18 -8.06
CA GLY A 105 10.94 5.02 -6.91
C GLY A 105 9.45 4.97 -7.25
N SER A 106 9.02 5.58 -8.35
CA SER A 106 7.62 5.54 -8.79
C SER A 106 7.14 4.12 -9.08
N SER A 107 8.04 3.21 -9.44
CA SER A 107 7.71 1.79 -9.64
C SER A 107 7.35 1.03 -8.35
N LEU A 108 7.54 1.63 -7.18
CA LEU A 108 7.26 1.01 -5.89
C LEU A 108 5.94 1.51 -5.27
N SER A 109 5.30 2.48 -5.90
CA SER A 109 3.96 2.99 -5.59
C SER A 109 2.97 2.53 -6.65
N ALA A 110 1.69 2.43 -6.29
CA ALA A 110 0.65 1.89 -7.15
C ALA A 110 -0.55 2.84 -7.29
N GLN A 111 -0.33 4.16 -7.18
CA GLN A 111 -1.40 5.15 -7.12
C GLN A 111 -2.30 5.12 -8.37
N ARG A 112 -1.70 5.14 -9.55
CA ARG A 112 -2.45 5.11 -10.82
C ARG A 112 -3.08 3.74 -11.05
N SER A 113 -2.33 2.67 -10.88
CA SER A 113 -2.83 1.33 -11.15
C SER A 113 -3.98 0.93 -10.21
N LEU A 114 -3.92 1.29 -8.94
CA LEU A 114 -5.02 1.06 -7.99
C LEU A 114 -6.29 1.79 -8.44
N TRP A 115 -6.17 3.06 -8.81
CA TRP A 115 -7.30 3.83 -9.33
C TRP A 115 -7.90 3.19 -10.59
N GLU A 116 -7.06 2.78 -11.56
CA GLU A 116 -7.51 2.16 -12.81
C GLU A 116 -8.25 0.85 -12.55
N HIS A 117 -7.71 -0.03 -11.70
CA HIS A 117 -8.34 -1.31 -11.39
C HIS A 117 -9.66 -1.16 -10.63
N VAL A 118 -9.72 -0.31 -9.62
CA VAL A 118 -10.97 -0.08 -8.87
C VAL A 118 -12.01 0.63 -9.75
N ARG A 119 -11.60 1.58 -10.60
CA ARG A 119 -12.50 2.21 -11.57
C ARG A 119 -13.06 1.21 -12.57
N ALA A 120 -12.26 0.22 -12.99
CA ALA A 120 -12.75 -0.84 -13.87
C ALA A 120 -13.90 -1.64 -13.24
N VAL A 121 -13.88 -1.87 -11.92
CA VAL A 121 -14.99 -2.50 -11.20
C VAL A 121 -16.25 -1.63 -11.25
N SER A 122 -16.13 -0.31 -11.02
CA SER A 122 -17.28 0.60 -11.11
C SER A 122 -17.91 0.62 -12.51
N ILE A 123 -17.08 0.61 -13.56
CA ILE A 123 -17.56 0.57 -14.94
C ILE A 123 -18.24 -0.77 -15.25
N ALA A 124 -17.61 -1.88 -14.85
CA ALA A 124 -18.14 -3.24 -15.10
C ALA A 124 -19.45 -3.49 -14.35
N ALA A 125 -19.61 -2.93 -13.15
CA ALA A 125 -20.84 -3.07 -12.38
C ALA A 125 -22.06 -2.44 -13.05
N ARG A 126 -21.88 -1.41 -13.86
CA ARG A 126 -22.96 -0.82 -14.67
C ARG A 126 -23.37 -1.69 -15.86
N GLN A 127 -22.56 -2.70 -16.20
CA GLN A 127 -22.85 -3.64 -17.28
C GLN A 127 -23.54 -4.91 -16.75
N GLY A 128 -23.45 -5.16 -15.43
CA GLY A 128 -24.09 -6.26 -14.74
C GLY A 128 -23.18 -6.99 -13.76
N LEU A 129 -23.78 -7.83 -12.92
CA LEU A 129 -23.09 -8.57 -11.85
C LEU A 129 -21.98 -9.51 -12.36
N PRO A 130 -22.14 -10.25 -13.46
CA PRO A 130 -21.06 -11.11 -13.96
C PRO A 130 -19.80 -10.34 -14.33
N GLN A 131 -19.95 -9.18 -14.98
CA GLN A 131 -18.86 -8.30 -15.36
C GLN A 131 -18.19 -7.67 -14.12
N ALA A 132 -18.99 -7.26 -13.12
CA ALA A 132 -18.51 -6.74 -11.86
C ALA A 132 -17.66 -7.78 -11.09
N ARG A 133 -18.15 -9.03 -11.02
CA ARG A 133 -17.40 -10.15 -10.40
C ARG A 133 -16.07 -10.42 -11.12
N ALA A 134 -16.08 -10.44 -12.45
CA ALA A 134 -14.86 -10.61 -13.24
C ALA A 134 -13.85 -9.48 -12.98
N ALA A 135 -14.30 -8.21 -12.92
CA ALA A 135 -13.42 -7.08 -12.65
C ALA A 135 -12.87 -7.09 -11.21
N VAL A 136 -13.71 -7.39 -10.20
CA VAL A 136 -13.26 -7.39 -8.80
C VAL A 136 -12.32 -8.55 -8.49
N SER A 137 -12.38 -9.67 -9.20
CA SER A 137 -11.47 -10.82 -9.02
C SER A 137 -9.99 -10.47 -9.22
N HIS A 138 -9.70 -9.41 -9.97
CA HIS A 138 -8.33 -8.93 -10.19
C HIS A 138 -7.76 -8.14 -9.01
N ILE A 139 -8.59 -7.73 -8.05
CA ILE A 139 -8.18 -6.86 -6.94
C ILE A 139 -8.47 -7.44 -5.55
N VAL A 140 -9.25 -8.52 -5.46
CA VAL A 140 -9.53 -9.21 -4.19
C VAL A 140 -8.86 -10.56 -4.15
N GLY A 141 -8.39 -10.97 -2.98
CA GLY A 141 -7.74 -12.28 -2.78
C GLY A 141 -8.72 -13.45 -2.56
N ARG A 142 -10.04 -13.22 -2.71
CA ARG A 142 -11.10 -14.23 -2.49
C ARG A 142 -11.91 -14.48 -3.75
N ASP A 143 -12.59 -15.64 -3.80
CA ASP A 143 -13.50 -15.96 -4.89
C ASP A 143 -14.71 -15.01 -4.89
N PRO A 144 -14.94 -14.22 -5.95
CA PRO A 144 -16.06 -13.31 -6.06
C PRO A 144 -17.36 -14.00 -6.53
N ALA A 145 -17.38 -15.29 -6.85
CA ALA A 145 -18.51 -15.98 -7.47
C ALA A 145 -19.80 -15.91 -6.65
N GLN A 146 -19.69 -15.81 -5.32
CA GLN A 146 -20.83 -15.73 -4.40
C GLN A 146 -21.20 -14.30 -3.98
N LEU A 147 -20.47 -13.27 -4.44
CA LEU A 147 -20.74 -11.89 -4.06
C LEU A 147 -21.94 -11.34 -4.83
N ASP A 148 -22.91 -10.73 -4.14
CA ASP A 148 -23.93 -9.89 -4.77
C ASP A 148 -23.33 -8.55 -5.20
N GLU A 149 -24.11 -7.69 -5.86
CA GLU A 149 -23.66 -6.39 -6.36
C GLU A 149 -23.11 -5.50 -5.23
N ALA A 150 -23.82 -5.43 -4.11
CA ALA A 150 -23.41 -4.63 -2.97
C ALA A 150 -22.12 -5.17 -2.34
N ALA A 151 -21.95 -6.49 -2.25
CA ALA A 151 -20.75 -7.12 -1.73
C ALA A 151 -19.53 -6.90 -2.65
N VAL A 152 -19.73 -6.89 -3.98
CA VAL A 152 -18.67 -6.52 -4.94
C VAL A 152 -18.22 -5.07 -4.71
N MET A 153 -19.16 -4.14 -4.55
CA MET A 153 -18.85 -2.73 -4.28
C MET A 153 -18.14 -2.57 -2.94
N ARG A 154 -18.61 -3.22 -1.86
CA ARG A 154 -17.94 -3.22 -0.56
C ARG A 154 -16.50 -3.72 -0.67
N ALA A 155 -16.31 -4.88 -1.29
CA ALA A 155 -14.98 -5.46 -1.48
C ALA A 155 -14.03 -4.54 -2.26
N ALA A 156 -14.53 -3.83 -3.27
CA ALA A 156 -13.74 -2.86 -4.03
C ALA A 156 -13.35 -1.63 -3.19
N VAL A 157 -14.26 -1.13 -2.33
CA VAL A 157 -13.96 0.00 -1.41
C VAL A 157 -12.98 -0.43 -0.33
N GLU A 158 -13.13 -1.62 0.26
CA GLU A 158 -12.20 -2.20 1.23
C GLU A 158 -10.79 -2.30 0.62
N THR A 159 -10.69 -2.91 -0.56
CA THR A 159 -9.42 -3.04 -1.30
C THR A 159 -8.81 -1.68 -1.62
N LEU A 160 -9.62 -0.69 -2.00
CA LEU A 160 -9.15 0.67 -2.25
C LEU A 160 -8.56 1.30 -0.98
N ALA A 161 -9.24 1.17 0.17
CA ALA A 161 -8.80 1.72 1.43
C ALA A 161 -7.52 1.05 1.95
N GLU A 162 -7.46 -0.27 1.95
CA GLU A 162 -6.30 -1.06 2.36
C GLU A 162 -5.09 -0.77 1.45
N ASN A 163 -5.25 -0.85 0.14
CA ASN A 163 -4.15 -0.60 -0.79
C ASN A 163 -3.77 0.89 -0.90
N PHE A 164 -4.61 1.84 -0.52
CA PHE A 164 -4.19 3.22 -0.31
C PHE A 164 -3.12 3.31 0.78
N SER A 165 -3.30 2.58 1.89
CA SER A 165 -2.26 2.45 2.91
C SER A 165 -1.01 1.77 2.36
N ASP A 166 -1.15 0.54 1.85
CA ASP A 166 -0.03 -0.38 1.62
C ASP A 166 0.63 -0.20 0.25
N GLY A 167 -0.13 0.30 -0.72
CA GLY A 167 0.35 0.55 -2.07
C GLY A 167 0.83 1.98 -2.31
N ILE A 168 0.43 2.95 -1.48
CA ILE A 168 0.75 4.37 -1.73
C ILE A 168 1.36 5.03 -0.50
N VAL A 169 0.64 5.11 0.62
CA VAL A 169 1.09 5.88 1.78
C VAL A 169 2.36 5.28 2.38
N ALA A 170 2.41 3.96 2.56
CA ALA A 170 3.55 3.29 3.16
C ALA A 170 4.82 3.36 2.30
N PRO A 171 4.82 3.00 1.00
CA PRO A 171 6.02 3.14 0.18
C PRO A 171 6.52 4.59 0.11
N LEU A 172 5.63 5.59 0.03
CA LEU A 172 6.02 7.00 0.01
C LEU A 172 6.54 7.48 1.38
N LEU A 173 5.99 6.99 2.50
CA LEU A 173 6.49 7.27 3.83
C LEU A 173 7.91 6.72 3.99
N TRP A 174 8.12 5.44 3.71
CA TRP A 174 9.43 4.81 3.84
C TRP A 174 10.46 5.38 2.87
N MET A 175 10.02 5.81 1.66
CA MET A 175 10.87 6.55 0.73
C MET A 175 11.25 7.93 1.27
N SER A 176 10.34 8.63 1.94
CA SER A 176 10.62 9.93 2.55
C SER A 176 11.68 9.83 3.64
N LEU A 177 11.71 8.72 4.38
CA LEU A 177 12.69 8.45 5.45
C LEU A 177 14.01 7.92 4.90
N GLY A 178 13.98 6.85 4.10
CA GLY A 178 15.16 6.10 3.64
C GLY A 178 15.51 6.28 2.15
N GLY A 179 14.85 7.18 1.44
CA GLY A 179 14.97 7.29 -0.03
C GLY A 179 14.44 6.04 -0.75
N PRO A 180 14.79 5.82 -2.02
CA PRO A 180 14.39 4.64 -2.78
C PRO A 180 14.70 3.31 -2.07
N ALA A 181 15.80 3.20 -1.32
CA ALA A 181 16.12 2.02 -0.54
C ALA A 181 15.08 1.76 0.57
N GLY A 182 14.57 2.81 1.22
CA GLY A 182 13.50 2.68 2.22
C GLY A 182 12.19 2.18 1.61
N ALA A 183 11.83 2.66 0.41
CA ALA A 183 10.67 2.15 -0.31
C ALA A 183 10.82 0.68 -0.72
N VAL A 184 12.03 0.27 -1.17
CA VAL A 184 12.33 -1.13 -1.48
C VAL A 184 12.27 -2.01 -0.23
N PHE A 185 12.82 -1.54 0.90
CA PHE A 185 12.69 -2.24 2.18
C PHE A 185 11.22 -2.53 2.49
N TYR A 186 10.39 -1.47 2.52
CA TYR A 186 8.97 -1.64 2.77
C TYR A 186 8.30 -2.60 1.78
N LYS A 187 8.55 -2.40 0.48
CA LYS A 187 7.91 -3.23 -0.55
C LYS A 187 8.37 -4.69 -0.51
N SER A 188 9.59 -4.95 -0.06
CA SER A 188 10.08 -6.30 0.18
C SER A 188 9.34 -7.00 1.31
N VAL A 189 9.10 -6.28 2.42
CA VAL A 189 8.33 -6.79 3.57
C VAL A 189 6.89 -7.07 3.16
N ASN A 190 6.22 -6.10 2.55
CA ASN A 190 4.84 -6.21 2.12
C ASN A 190 4.62 -7.32 1.06
N THR A 191 5.56 -7.50 0.14
CA THR A 191 5.50 -8.60 -0.85
C THR A 191 5.68 -9.96 -0.18
N ALA A 192 6.61 -10.07 0.78
CA ALA A 192 6.82 -11.30 1.52
C ALA A 192 5.58 -11.69 2.32
N ASP A 193 4.96 -10.74 3.05
CA ASP A 193 3.71 -10.99 3.77
C ASP A 193 2.61 -11.49 2.84
N SER A 194 2.39 -10.81 1.71
CA SER A 194 1.38 -11.20 0.72
C SER A 194 1.59 -12.62 0.17
N MET A 195 2.83 -13.12 0.11
CA MET A 195 3.17 -14.44 -0.44
C MET A 195 3.22 -15.56 0.60
N ILE A 196 3.77 -15.27 1.78
CA ILE A 196 4.07 -16.27 2.80
C ILE A 196 3.55 -15.92 4.20
N GLY A 197 2.97 -14.71 4.41
CA GLY A 197 2.46 -14.29 5.72
C GLY A 197 1.09 -14.88 6.09
N HIS A 198 0.36 -15.44 5.14
CA HIS A 198 -0.93 -16.05 5.39
C HIS A 198 -0.83 -17.34 6.22
N ARG A 199 -1.73 -17.50 7.19
CA ARG A 199 -1.81 -18.70 8.04
C ARG A 199 -2.35 -19.89 7.25
N THR A 200 -1.49 -20.53 6.51
CA THR A 200 -1.73 -21.82 5.86
C THR A 200 -0.90 -22.90 6.57
N PRO A 201 -1.23 -24.20 6.45
CA PRO A 201 -0.40 -25.27 7.01
C PRO A 201 1.08 -25.16 6.60
N ARG A 202 1.34 -24.65 5.38
CA ARG A 202 2.69 -24.44 4.87
C ARG A 202 3.40 -23.24 5.47
N HIS A 203 2.67 -22.12 5.73
CA HIS A 203 3.30 -20.84 6.06
C HIS A 203 3.08 -20.39 7.51
N ASP A 204 2.23 -21.05 8.31
CA ASP A 204 1.90 -20.64 9.68
C ASP A 204 3.14 -20.40 10.55
N ARG A 205 4.19 -21.25 10.40
CA ARG A 205 5.44 -21.13 11.10
C ARG A 205 6.49 -20.31 10.34
N PHE A 206 6.68 -20.63 9.08
CA PHE A 206 7.68 -19.98 8.25
C PHE A 206 7.37 -18.52 7.96
N GLY A 207 6.12 -18.20 7.64
CA GLY A 207 5.65 -16.84 7.32
C GLY A 207 5.49 -15.91 8.51
N PHE A 208 5.60 -16.42 9.75
CA PHE A 208 5.39 -15.62 10.96
C PHE A 208 6.21 -14.33 11.00
N ALA A 209 7.51 -14.41 10.63
CA ALA A 209 8.40 -13.25 10.63
C ALA A 209 7.97 -12.20 9.59
N ALA A 210 7.51 -12.63 8.42
CA ALA A 210 7.00 -11.74 7.38
C ALA A 210 5.74 -11.01 7.85
N ALA A 211 4.75 -11.75 8.36
CA ALA A 211 3.51 -11.17 8.87
C ALA A 211 3.74 -10.18 10.01
N LYS A 212 4.61 -10.51 10.98
CA LYS A 212 4.89 -9.62 12.11
C LYS A 212 5.67 -8.38 11.73
N LEU A 213 6.60 -8.49 10.79
CA LEU A 213 7.35 -7.34 10.31
C LEU A 213 6.46 -6.42 9.46
N ASP A 214 5.58 -6.98 8.62
CA ASP A 214 4.61 -6.21 7.85
C ASP A 214 3.63 -5.48 8.79
N ASP A 215 3.07 -6.17 9.78
CA ASP A 215 2.25 -5.54 10.82
C ASP A 215 2.95 -4.31 11.42
N LEU A 216 4.24 -4.43 11.76
CA LEU A 216 5.01 -3.36 12.41
C LEU A 216 5.31 -2.19 11.49
N VAL A 217 5.78 -2.45 10.27
CA VAL A 217 6.16 -1.38 9.33
C VAL A 217 4.96 -0.62 8.76
N ASN A 218 3.78 -1.22 8.79
CA ASN A 218 2.52 -0.60 8.39
C ASN A 218 1.86 0.23 9.50
N LEU A 219 2.24 0.09 10.79
CA LEU A 219 1.64 0.86 11.87
C LEU A 219 1.58 2.37 11.60
N PRO A 220 2.67 3.06 11.23
CA PRO A 220 2.61 4.50 10.97
C PRO A 220 1.85 4.83 9.67
N ALA A 221 1.97 3.99 8.66
CA ALA A 221 1.38 4.24 7.35
C ALA A 221 -0.15 4.13 7.38
N SER A 222 -0.70 3.13 8.05
CA SER A 222 -2.14 2.94 8.16
C SER A 222 -2.82 4.08 8.93
N ARG A 223 -2.19 4.60 10.00
CA ARG A 223 -2.70 5.78 10.71
C ARG A 223 -2.62 7.03 9.84
N LEU A 224 -1.51 7.20 9.14
CA LEU A 224 -1.31 8.32 8.23
C LEU A 224 -2.29 8.27 7.05
N SER A 225 -2.62 7.09 6.51
CA SER A 225 -3.63 6.93 5.46
C SER A 225 -5.01 7.35 5.94
N ALA A 226 -5.40 6.98 7.16
CA ALA A 226 -6.64 7.43 7.76
C ALA A 226 -6.68 8.96 7.94
N VAL A 227 -5.56 9.58 8.33
CA VAL A 227 -5.44 11.05 8.40
C VAL A 227 -5.63 11.69 7.01
N TRP A 228 -5.02 11.13 5.97
CA TRP A 228 -5.20 11.66 4.61
C TRP A 228 -6.64 11.54 4.12
N ILE A 229 -7.33 10.43 4.41
CA ILE A 229 -8.75 10.24 4.09
C ILE A 229 -9.60 11.27 4.85
N LEU A 230 -9.35 11.47 6.14
CA LEU A 230 -10.05 12.45 6.95
C LEU A 230 -9.86 13.89 6.43
N LEU A 231 -8.61 14.28 6.16
CA LEU A 231 -8.32 15.61 5.59
C LEU A 231 -8.96 15.79 4.20
N ALA A 232 -8.99 14.76 3.38
CA ALA A 232 -9.67 14.78 2.10
C ALA A 232 -11.17 14.98 2.27
N ALA A 233 -11.81 14.25 3.18
CA ALA A 233 -13.22 14.38 3.48
C ALA A 233 -13.58 15.81 3.96
N MET A 234 -12.70 16.46 4.74
CA MET A 234 -12.91 17.85 5.17
C MET A 234 -12.93 18.87 4.01
N THR A 235 -12.40 18.52 2.85
CA THR A 235 -12.34 19.42 1.67
C THR A 235 -13.38 19.09 0.61
N MET A 236 -14.29 18.14 0.87
CA MET A 236 -15.30 17.67 -0.07
C MET A 236 -16.70 17.80 0.56
N ALA A 237 -17.61 18.48 -0.10
CA ALA A 237 -18.93 18.79 0.45
C ALA A 237 -19.87 17.58 0.55
N ASP A 238 -19.62 16.56 -0.26
CA ASP A 238 -20.38 15.30 -0.32
C ASP A 238 -19.84 14.19 0.61
N MET A 239 -18.85 14.53 1.46
CA MET A 239 -18.23 13.61 2.41
C MET A 239 -18.47 14.02 3.86
N ASP A 240 -18.65 13.03 4.75
CA ASP A 240 -18.81 13.26 6.19
C ASP A 240 -17.49 13.11 6.96
N ALA A 241 -16.77 14.21 7.11
CA ALA A 241 -15.52 14.21 7.88
C ALA A 241 -15.74 13.91 9.38
N ARG A 242 -16.89 14.31 9.95
CA ARG A 242 -17.23 14.02 11.36
C ARG A 242 -17.55 12.53 11.53
N GLY A 243 -18.30 11.96 10.58
CA GLY A 243 -18.53 10.53 10.49
C GLY A 243 -17.23 9.75 10.35
N ALA A 244 -16.32 10.15 9.45
CA ALA A 244 -15.01 9.56 9.30
C ALA A 244 -14.23 9.50 10.62
N TRP A 245 -14.18 10.61 11.36
CA TRP A 245 -13.50 10.66 12.67
C TRP A 245 -14.18 9.78 13.71
N ARG A 246 -15.50 9.81 13.79
CA ARG A 246 -16.28 9.01 14.75
C ARG A 246 -16.08 7.52 14.52
N ILE A 247 -16.24 7.06 13.27
CA ILE A 247 -16.09 5.64 12.90
C ILE A 247 -14.63 5.19 13.07
N LEU A 248 -13.66 6.00 12.64
CA LEU A 248 -12.25 5.72 12.85
C LEU A 248 -11.93 5.41 14.32
N ARG A 249 -12.41 6.25 15.25
CA ARG A 249 -12.15 6.05 16.68
C ARG A 249 -12.85 4.84 17.28
N ARG A 250 -14.01 4.46 16.77
CA ARG A 250 -14.82 3.37 17.28
C ARG A 250 -14.39 2.02 16.70
N ASP A 251 -14.20 1.96 15.36
CA ASP A 251 -14.17 0.69 14.64
C ASP A 251 -12.78 0.28 14.14
N ALA A 252 -11.81 1.18 14.04
CA ALA A 252 -10.49 0.85 13.48
C ALA A 252 -9.78 -0.31 14.19
N GLY A 253 -10.03 -0.49 15.49
CA GLY A 253 -9.46 -1.57 16.30
C GLY A 253 -10.19 -2.92 16.20
N HIS A 254 -11.33 -2.99 15.54
CA HIS A 254 -12.12 -4.22 15.41
C HIS A 254 -11.61 -5.16 14.31
N HIS A 255 -10.77 -4.65 13.40
CA HIS A 255 -10.22 -5.44 12.31
C HIS A 255 -9.15 -6.44 12.82
N ARG A 256 -9.07 -7.62 12.20
CA ARG A 256 -8.07 -8.66 12.53
C ARG A 256 -6.63 -8.18 12.32
N SER A 257 -6.39 -7.40 11.27
CA SER A 257 -5.11 -6.70 11.04
C SER A 257 -5.05 -5.44 11.90
N PRO A 258 -3.93 -5.17 12.59
CA PRO A 258 -3.76 -3.95 13.37
C PRO A 258 -3.68 -2.69 12.48
N ASN A 259 -3.69 -2.86 11.16
CA ASN A 259 -3.46 -1.82 10.17
C ASN A 259 -4.67 -1.54 9.27
N ALA A 260 -5.25 -2.54 8.62
CA ALA A 260 -6.30 -2.38 7.61
C ALA A 260 -7.54 -1.64 8.11
N GLY A 261 -7.92 -1.87 9.37
CA GLY A 261 -9.10 -1.22 9.94
C GLY A 261 -9.03 0.32 10.00
N TRP A 262 -7.83 0.92 9.97
CA TRP A 262 -7.68 2.37 10.04
C TRP A 262 -8.16 3.08 8.76
N PRO A 263 -7.62 2.78 7.57
CA PRO A 263 -8.10 3.38 6.34
C PRO A 263 -9.53 2.95 6.00
N GLU A 264 -9.94 1.71 6.30
CA GLU A 264 -11.30 1.24 6.07
C GLU A 264 -12.33 2.00 6.90
N ALA A 265 -12.08 2.17 8.20
CA ALA A 265 -12.99 2.90 9.09
C ALA A 265 -13.11 4.38 8.70
N ALA A 266 -12.00 5.02 8.32
CA ALA A 266 -12.02 6.39 7.84
C ALA A 266 -12.82 6.51 6.54
N MET A 267 -12.65 5.57 5.60
CA MET A 267 -13.36 5.53 4.32
C MET A 267 -14.87 5.28 4.53
N ALA A 268 -15.22 4.27 5.34
CA ALA A 268 -16.61 3.93 5.67
C ALA A 268 -17.35 5.13 6.27
N GLY A 269 -16.73 5.79 7.25
CA GLY A 269 -17.32 6.96 7.91
C GLY A 269 -17.46 8.16 6.98
N ALA A 270 -16.47 8.44 6.13
CA ALA A 270 -16.50 9.53 5.17
C ALA A 270 -17.61 9.36 4.11
N LEU A 271 -17.82 8.13 3.67
CA LEU A 271 -18.85 7.80 2.66
C LEU A 271 -20.26 7.62 3.26
N GLY A 272 -20.38 7.41 4.57
CA GLY A 272 -21.65 7.07 5.24
C GLY A 272 -22.13 5.65 4.87
N VAL A 273 -21.21 4.68 4.79
CA VAL A 273 -21.50 3.29 4.43
C VAL A 273 -21.01 2.32 5.49
N ARG A 274 -21.36 1.02 5.34
CA ARG A 274 -20.78 -0.08 6.10
C ARG A 274 -19.86 -0.89 5.20
N LEU A 275 -18.70 -1.23 5.72
CA LEU A 275 -17.73 -2.15 5.13
C LEU A 275 -17.57 -3.40 6.02
N SER A 276 -16.81 -4.38 5.58
CA SER A 276 -16.65 -5.67 6.26
C SER A 276 -17.99 -6.41 6.44
N GLY A 277 -18.33 -6.84 7.65
CA GLY A 277 -19.56 -7.60 7.93
C GLY A 277 -19.43 -9.09 7.60
N PRO A 278 -20.55 -9.85 7.71
CA PRO A 278 -20.55 -11.28 7.46
C PRO A 278 -20.06 -11.62 6.06
N ARG A 279 -19.14 -12.61 5.95
CA ARG A 279 -18.54 -13.06 4.70
C ARG A 279 -18.65 -14.57 4.58
N SER A 280 -18.93 -15.08 3.39
CA SER A 280 -18.90 -16.51 3.12
C SER A 280 -17.56 -16.91 2.50
N TYR A 281 -16.88 -17.90 3.09
CA TYR A 281 -15.68 -18.54 2.56
C TYR A 281 -15.96 -20.03 2.40
N ASN A 282 -15.98 -20.55 1.17
CA ASN A 282 -16.22 -21.97 0.89
C ASN A 282 -17.49 -22.53 1.59
N GLY A 283 -18.56 -21.73 1.65
CA GLY A 283 -19.81 -22.12 2.32
C GLY A 283 -19.84 -21.92 3.83
N VAL A 284 -18.73 -21.50 4.45
CA VAL A 284 -18.68 -21.17 5.88
C VAL A 284 -18.84 -19.66 6.04
N VAL A 285 -19.85 -19.23 6.80
CA VAL A 285 -20.08 -17.81 7.11
C VAL A 285 -19.16 -17.38 8.25
N SER A 286 -18.25 -16.46 7.97
CA SER A 286 -17.46 -15.76 8.99
C SER A 286 -18.23 -14.52 9.43
N HIS A 287 -18.48 -14.37 10.72
CA HIS A 287 -19.16 -13.21 11.30
C HIS A 287 -18.14 -12.13 11.68
N GLU A 288 -17.63 -11.42 10.68
CA GLU A 288 -16.81 -10.24 10.94
C GLU A 288 -17.69 -9.06 11.34
N PRO A 289 -17.26 -8.20 12.29
CA PRO A 289 -18.03 -7.02 12.67
C PRO A 289 -18.12 -6.03 11.51
N TRP A 290 -19.25 -5.31 11.44
CA TRP A 290 -19.39 -4.19 10.51
C TRP A 290 -18.48 -3.04 10.92
N VAL A 291 -17.92 -2.37 9.91
CA VAL A 291 -17.17 -1.12 10.05
C VAL A 291 -18.02 0.00 9.46
N GLY A 292 -18.43 0.94 10.30
CA GLY A 292 -19.33 2.04 9.91
C GLY A 292 -20.78 1.85 10.36
N ASP A 293 -21.57 2.93 10.29
CA ASP A 293 -22.98 3.00 10.72
C ASP A 293 -23.96 3.12 9.55
N GLY A 294 -23.44 3.36 8.34
CA GLY A 294 -24.25 3.68 7.17
C GLY A 294 -24.97 2.47 6.56
N ARG A 295 -25.39 2.58 5.32
CA ARG A 295 -26.00 1.50 4.56
C ARG A 295 -24.96 0.47 4.10
N ALA A 296 -25.38 -0.77 3.95
CA ALA A 296 -24.54 -1.89 3.48
C ALA A 296 -24.73 -2.20 1.99
N ASP A 297 -25.77 -1.67 1.38
CA ASP A 297 -26.16 -1.83 -0.02
C ASP A 297 -25.45 -0.79 -0.91
N LEU A 298 -24.12 -0.95 -1.05
CA LEU A 298 -23.30 -0.07 -1.85
C LEU A 298 -23.61 -0.23 -3.34
N THR A 299 -23.54 0.88 -4.05
CA THR A 299 -23.78 1.01 -5.48
C THR A 299 -22.49 1.43 -6.22
N PRO A 300 -22.43 1.34 -7.57
CA PRO A 300 -21.33 1.90 -8.35
C PRO A 300 -21.06 3.39 -8.09
N HIS A 301 -22.10 4.14 -7.70
CA HIS A 301 -21.95 5.54 -7.33
C HIS A 301 -21.13 5.73 -6.04
N ASP A 302 -21.28 4.84 -5.06
CA ASP A 302 -20.48 4.89 -3.85
C ASP A 302 -19.01 4.58 -4.11
N LEU A 303 -18.75 3.66 -5.03
CA LEU A 303 -17.40 3.35 -5.46
C LEU A 303 -16.77 4.54 -6.20
N ASP A 304 -17.53 5.28 -7.01
CA ASP A 304 -17.03 6.52 -7.64
C ASP A 304 -16.73 7.61 -6.61
N ARG A 305 -17.57 7.74 -5.57
CA ARG A 305 -17.31 8.66 -4.45
C ARG A 305 -16.05 8.24 -3.68
N ALA A 306 -15.85 6.94 -3.42
CA ALA A 306 -14.63 6.43 -2.82
C ALA A 306 -13.38 6.74 -3.65
N LEU A 307 -13.45 6.57 -4.98
CA LEU A 307 -12.38 6.94 -5.91
C LEU A 307 -12.09 8.44 -5.92
N ALA A 308 -13.12 9.29 -5.81
CA ALA A 308 -12.95 10.74 -5.71
C ALA A 308 -12.23 11.12 -4.40
N LEU A 309 -12.64 10.53 -3.27
CA LEU A 309 -12.04 10.73 -1.96
C LEU A 309 -10.56 10.26 -1.95
N TYR A 310 -10.28 9.09 -2.50
CA TYR A 310 -8.93 8.54 -2.69
C TYR A 310 -8.04 9.50 -3.49
N ARG A 311 -8.51 10.00 -4.64
CA ARG A 311 -7.74 10.96 -5.46
C ARG A 311 -7.45 12.25 -4.70
N ARG A 312 -8.42 12.75 -3.95
CA ARG A 312 -8.24 13.94 -3.10
C ARG A 312 -7.19 13.69 -2.02
N ALA A 313 -7.21 12.53 -1.36
CA ALA A 313 -6.22 12.13 -0.36
C ALA A 313 -4.80 12.05 -0.97
N CYS A 314 -4.65 11.44 -2.15
CA CYS A 314 -3.39 11.40 -2.88
C CYS A 314 -2.86 12.81 -3.24
N MET A 315 -3.73 13.71 -3.70
CA MET A 315 -3.35 15.10 -4.03
C MET A 315 -2.87 15.86 -2.77
N LEU A 316 -3.54 15.71 -1.64
CA LEU A 316 -3.15 16.33 -0.38
C LEU A 316 -1.80 15.79 0.10
N GLN A 317 -1.60 14.47 0.06
CA GLN A 317 -0.32 13.85 0.38
C GLN A 317 0.81 14.37 -0.53
N GLY A 318 0.60 14.41 -1.83
CA GLY A 318 1.56 14.94 -2.80
C GLY A 318 1.89 16.41 -2.56
N GLY A 319 0.88 17.23 -2.29
CA GLY A 319 1.03 18.66 -1.96
C GLY A 319 1.87 18.88 -0.71
N VAL A 320 1.62 18.09 0.35
CA VAL A 320 2.42 18.16 1.60
C VAL A 320 3.86 17.72 1.35
N LEU A 321 4.10 16.66 0.58
CA LEU A 321 5.46 16.23 0.22
C LEU A 321 6.24 17.33 -0.51
N VAL A 322 5.60 18.01 -1.45
CA VAL A 322 6.20 19.16 -2.17
C VAL A 322 6.49 20.31 -1.21
N ALA A 323 5.51 20.70 -0.39
CA ALA A 323 5.66 21.80 0.57
C ALA A 323 6.82 21.55 1.56
N LEU A 324 6.86 20.38 2.18
CA LEU A 324 7.93 19.98 3.10
C LEU A 324 9.29 19.93 2.40
N SER A 325 9.36 19.43 1.16
CA SER A 325 10.58 19.41 0.35
C SER A 325 11.14 20.83 0.13
N VAL A 326 10.25 21.78 -0.23
CA VAL A 326 10.64 23.19 -0.45
C VAL A 326 11.07 23.86 0.85
N MET A 327 10.32 23.68 1.93
CA MET A 327 10.61 24.27 3.24
C MET A 327 11.97 23.80 3.76
N LEU A 328 12.25 22.50 3.73
CA LEU A 328 13.53 21.97 4.22
C LEU A 328 14.71 22.38 3.34
N ARG A 329 14.52 22.52 2.03
CA ARG A 329 15.56 23.05 1.13
C ARG A 329 15.88 24.52 1.45
N ARG A 330 14.85 25.35 1.71
CA ARG A 330 15.04 26.76 2.07
C ARG A 330 15.76 26.89 3.42
N ALA A 331 15.31 26.15 4.44
CA ALA A 331 15.93 26.16 5.77
C ALA A 331 17.40 25.70 5.73
N TRP A 332 17.72 24.71 4.91
CA TRP A 332 19.10 24.23 4.75
C TRP A 332 20.00 25.25 4.04
N ARG A 333 19.49 25.93 2.98
CA ARG A 333 20.23 26.99 2.30
C ARG A 333 20.53 28.16 3.23
N ALA A 334 19.57 28.55 4.06
CA ALA A 334 19.74 29.65 5.02
C ALA A 334 20.79 29.37 6.14
N ARG A 335 21.10 28.09 6.40
CA ARG A 335 22.07 27.64 7.40
C ARG A 335 23.47 27.40 6.84
N ARG A 336 23.71 27.55 5.54
CA ARG A 336 25.07 27.49 4.96
C ARG A 336 25.73 28.84 5.12
N PRO A 337 26.86 28.97 5.88
CA PRO A 337 27.67 30.14 5.81
C PRO A 337 28.17 30.30 4.38
N SER A 338 28.18 31.53 3.91
CA SER A 338 28.79 31.99 2.64
C SER A 338 30.25 31.65 2.55
#